data_72a9bd6d131f5fac33e3b8eff50f7a2f
#
_entry.id   72a9bd6d131f5fac33e3b8eff50f7a2f
#
_cell.length_a   1.000
_cell.length_b   1.000
_cell.length_c   1.000
_cell.angle_alpha   90.00
_cell.angle_beta   90.00
_cell.angle_gamma   90.00
#
_symmetry.space_group_name_H-M   'P 1'
#
loop_
_entity.id
_entity.type
_entity.pdbx_description
1 polymer ?
#
loop_
_entity_poly.entity_id
_entity_poly.type
_entity_poly.pdbx_seq_one_letter_code
_entity_poly.pdbx_strand_id
1 'polypeptide(L)'
;MQDVLKNLKWEITKRGARIIGCDEKFEGAMEIPSRLDGVPVVEIGKEAFSKRHSLKSVAIPDSVEVVGEWAFSECSELEELQLGTGIKKIEKYAFDSCSSLKSVEIPSTVESVGEEAFYYCTELEELQLGAGIKKIEKGAFRDCSSLRRVVLPSTLEALARDAFDESVDLVVDDDM
;
A
#
# COMPACT_ATOMS: atom_id res chain seq x y z
N MET A 1 17.98 -13.45 -5.36
CA MET A 1 17.09 -14.09 -4.37
C MET A 1 17.75 -14.28 -2.98
N GLN A 2 18.99 -14.80 -2.86
CA GLN A 2 19.64 -14.96 -1.53
C GLN A 2 19.94 -13.65 -0.79
N ASP A 3 20.15 -12.53 -1.49
CA ASP A 3 20.45 -11.25 -0.85
C ASP A 3 19.24 -10.55 -0.24
N VAL A 4 18.05 -10.74 -0.82
CA VAL A 4 16.80 -10.16 -0.30
C VAL A 4 16.44 -10.80 1.05
N LEU A 5 16.61 -12.11 1.20
CA LEU A 5 16.29 -12.83 2.44
C LEU A 5 17.11 -12.36 3.64
N LYS A 6 18.35 -11.93 3.43
CA LYS A 6 19.21 -11.41 4.51
C LYS A 6 18.67 -10.12 5.12
N ASN A 7 17.89 -9.37 4.35
CA ASN A 7 17.34 -8.07 4.75
C ASN A 7 15.94 -8.19 5.37
N LEU A 8 15.29 -9.36 5.27
CA LEU A 8 13.95 -9.56 5.78
C LEU A 8 13.94 -10.32 7.10
N LYS A 9 13.04 -9.92 7.99
CA LYS A 9 12.67 -10.67 9.20
C LYS A 9 11.24 -11.15 9.03
N TRP A 10 10.96 -12.40 9.34
CA TRP A 10 9.63 -12.99 9.22
C TRP A 10 9.35 -14.01 10.31
N GLU A 11 8.09 -14.34 10.45
CA GLU A 11 7.59 -15.43 11.31
C GLU A 11 6.59 -16.29 10.56
N ILE A 12 6.46 -17.54 10.96
CA ILE A 12 5.45 -18.44 10.43
C ILE A 12 4.25 -18.43 11.37
N THR A 13 3.09 -18.12 10.81
CA THR A 13 1.80 -18.10 11.50
C THR A 13 0.92 -19.25 11.03
N LYS A 14 -0.25 -19.43 11.65
CA LYS A 14 -1.26 -20.43 11.20
C LYS A 14 -1.78 -20.15 9.78
N ARG A 15 -1.69 -18.90 9.30
CA ARG A 15 -2.18 -18.48 7.97
C ARG A 15 -1.11 -18.55 6.88
N GLY A 16 0.15 -18.45 7.25
CA GLY A 16 1.28 -18.38 6.34
C GLY A 16 2.44 -17.59 6.94
N ALA A 17 3.40 -17.19 6.11
CA ALA A 17 4.50 -16.34 6.54
C ALA A 17 4.06 -14.87 6.61
N ARG A 18 4.52 -14.18 7.65
CA ARG A 18 4.35 -12.73 7.86
C ARG A 18 5.71 -12.08 7.87
N ILE A 19 5.90 -11.02 7.07
CA ILE A 19 7.07 -10.16 7.18
C ILE A 19 6.91 -9.28 8.41
N ILE A 20 7.89 -9.28 9.30
CA ILE A 20 7.87 -8.50 10.56
C ILE A 20 8.95 -7.42 10.62
N GLY A 21 9.79 -7.32 9.60
CA GLY A 21 10.80 -6.28 9.53
C GLY A 21 11.71 -6.38 8.33
N CYS A 22 12.38 -5.26 8.05
CA CYS A 22 13.43 -5.13 7.06
C CYS A 22 14.66 -4.49 7.70
N ASP A 23 15.86 -4.83 7.21
CA ASP A 23 17.11 -4.21 7.67
C ASP A 23 17.02 -2.69 7.54
N GLU A 24 17.49 -1.96 8.56
CA GLU A 24 17.45 -0.49 8.60
C GLU A 24 18.35 0.15 7.55
N LYS A 25 19.38 -0.56 7.10
CA LYS A 25 20.33 -0.10 6.08
C LYS A 25 19.95 -0.53 4.67
N PHE A 26 18.76 -1.13 4.49
CA PHE A 26 18.32 -1.54 3.17
C PHE A 26 18.08 -0.32 2.27
N GLU A 27 18.64 -0.35 1.08
CA GLU A 27 18.53 0.69 0.06
C GLU A 27 18.07 0.10 -1.28
N GLY A 28 17.31 0.88 -2.04
CA GLY A 28 16.93 0.56 -3.41
C GLY A 28 15.64 -0.25 -3.55
N ALA A 29 15.66 -1.29 -4.40
CA ALA A 29 14.47 -2.04 -4.79
C ALA A 29 14.28 -3.31 -3.94
N MET A 30 13.05 -3.54 -3.46
CA MET A 30 12.65 -4.73 -2.73
C MET A 30 11.64 -5.54 -3.51
N GLU A 31 12.01 -6.71 -3.95
CA GLU A 31 11.07 -7.74 -4.40
C GLU A 31 10.76 -8.68 -3.23
N ILE A 32 9.57 -8.56 -2.67
CA ILE A 32 9.15 -9.44 -1.57
C ILE A 32 8.87 -10.84 -2.15
N PRO A 33 9.53 -11.90 -1.64
CA PRO A 33 9.31 -13.23 -2.17
C PRO A 33 7.89 -13.73 -1.84
N SER A 34 7.29 -14.48 -2.76
CA SER A 34 5.96 -15.07 -2.54
C SER A 34 5.95 -16.21 -1.51
N ARG A 35 7.14 -16.76 -1.18
CA ARG A 35 7.31 -17.82 -0.18
C ARG A 35 8.58 -17.60 0.64
N LEU A 36 8.50 -17.95 1.92
CA LEU A 36 9.61 -18.01 2.86
C LEU A 36 9.61 -19.39 3.51
N ASP A 37 10.74 -20.07 3.51
CA ASP A 37 10.87 -21.45 4.00
C ASP A 37 9.79 -22.40 3.42
N GLY A 38 9.42 -22.20 2.15
CA GLY A 38 8.38 -22.97 1.47
C GLY A 38 6.93 -22.57 1.83
N VAL A 39 6.73 -21.63 2.77
CA VAL A 39 5.42 -21.15 3.23
C VAL A 39 5.03 -19.87 2.47
N PRO A 40 3.80 -19.73 1.96
CA PRO A 40 3.35 -18.51 1.30
C PRO A 40 3.44 -17.29 2.22
N VAL A 41 3.95 -16.16 1.69
CA VAL A 41 3.89 -14.87 2.37
C VAL A 41 2.49 -14.29 2.20
N VAL A 42 1.76 -14.17 3.29
CA VAL A 42 0.34 -13.74 3.27
C VAL A 42 0.11 -12.38 3.90
N GLU A 43 1.12 -11.83 4.58
CA GLU A 43 0.96 -10.56 5.30
C GLU A 43 2.28 -9.78 5.35
N ILE A 44 2.20 -8.50 5.06
CA ILE A 44 3.21 -7.54 5.48
C ILE A 44 2.75 -7.01 6.84
N GLY A 45 3.49 -7.34 7.87
CA GLY A 45 3.11 -7.04 9.25
C GLY A 45 3.23 -5.56 9.61
N LYS A 46 2.73 -5.23 10.80
CA LYS A 46 2.81 -3.88 11.35
C LYS A 46 4.26 -3.37 11.35
N GLU A 47 4.45 -2.15 10.85
CA GLU A 47 5.73 -1.42 10.82
C GLU A 47 6.89 -2.16 10.11
N ALA A 48 6.62 -3.21 9.32
CA ALA A 48 7.65 -4.09 8.75
C ALA A 48 8.73 -3.34 7.94
N PHE A 49 8.34 -2.29 7.21
CA PHE A 49 9.24 -1.43 6.43
C PHE A 49 9.17 0.04 6.86
N SER A 50 8.58 0.33 8.01
CA SER A 50 8.48 1.71 8.49
C SER A 50 9.87 2.37 8.56
N LYS A 51 9.94 3.64 8.11
CA LYS A 51 11.16 4.47 8.11
C LYS A 51 12.31 3.91 7.27
N ARG A 52 12.01 3.12 6.24
CA ARG A 52 13.01 2.70 5.25
C ARG A 52 13.13 3.81 4.20
N HIS A 53 13.74 4.93 4.61
CA HIS A 53 13.82 6.17 3.81
C HIS A 53 14.47 5.93 2.45
N SER A 54 15.46 5.03 2.35
CA SER A 54 16.17 4.71 1.10
C SER A 54 15.54 3.57 0.29
N LEU A 55 14.35 3.08 0.66
CA LEU A 55 13.57 2.15 -0.14
C LEU A 55 12.98 2.89 -1.34
N LYS A 56 13.38 2.54 -2.57
CA LYS A 56 12.98 3.24 -3.79
C LYS A 56 11.82 2.57 -4.52
N SER A 57 11.79 1.26 -4.49
CA SER A 57 10.68 0.52 -5.09
C SER A 57 10.37 -0.73 -4.27
N VAL A 58 9.10 -1.12 -4.27
CA VAL A 58 8.67 -2.38 -3.67
C VAL A 58 7.66 -3.10 -4.56
N ALA A 59 7.89 -4.41 -4.76
CA ALA A 59 6.92 -5.30 -5.37
C ALA A 59 6.39 -6.27 -4.31
N ILE A 60 5.09 -6.19 -4.05
CA ILE A 60 4.37 -7.07 -3.11
C ILE A 60 3.74 -8.21 -3.93
N PRO A 61 4.01 -9.48 -3.61
CA PRO A 61 3.53 -10.61 -4.40
C PRO A 61 2.04 -10.86 -4.23
N ASP A 62 1.44 -11.57 -5.21
CA ASP A 62 0.01 -11.92 -5.23
C ASP A 62 -0.43 -12.82 -4.06
N SER A 63 0.50 -13.45 -3.37
CA SER A 63 0.20 -14.26 -2.17
C SER A 63 -0.18 -13.44 -0.94
N VAL A 64 0.17 -12.15 -0.91
CA VAL A 64 -0.11 -11.25 0.22
C VAL A 64 -1.59 -10.85 0.20
N GLU A 65 -2.25 -11.03 1.35
CA GLU A 65 -3.66 -10.65 1.55
C GLU A 65 -3.82 -9.34 2.33
N VAL A 66 -2.85 -9.01 3.19
CA VAL A 66 -2.93 -7.84 4.08
C VAL A 66 -1.63 -7.05 4.06
N VAL A 67 -1.74 -5.75 3.85
CA VAL A 67 -0.69 -4.78 4.16
C VAL A 67 -1.04 -4.14 5.49
N GLY A 68 -0.24 -4.40 6.51
CA GLY A 68 -0.50 -4.06 7.90
C GLY A 68 -0.33 -2.58 8.24
N GLU A 69 -0.74 -2.25 9.45
CA GLU A 69 -0.66 -0.90 10.01
C GLU A 69 0.78 -0.38 10.01
N TRP A 70 1.01 0.84 9.48
CA TRP A 70 2.32 1.50 9.37
C TRP A 70 3.36 0.73 8.54
N ALA A 71 2.96 -0.27 7.75
CA ALA A 71 3.88 -1.22 7.12
C ALA A 71 5.00 -0.55 6.32
N PHE A 72 4.71 0.53 5.59
CA PHE A 72 5.65 1.33 4.79
C PHE A 72 5.62 2.82 5.15
N SER A 73 5.15 3.16 6.35
CA SER A 73 5.10 4.55 6.79
C SER A 73 6.49 5.19 6.76
N GLU A 74 6.56 6.45 6.32
CA GLU A 74 7.79 7.24 6.19
C GLU A 74 8.85 6.63 5.25
N CYS A 75 8.45 5.81 4.25
CA CYS A 75 9.32 5.42 3.15
C CYS A 75 9.42 6.59 2.15
N SER A 76 10.13 7.65 2.53
CA SER A 76 10.10 8.95 1.83
C SER A 76 10.66 8.94 0.41
N GLU A 77 11.58 8.01 0.07
CA GLU A 77 12.13 7.84 -1.28
C GLU A 77 11.42 6.74 -2.09
N LEU A 78 10.29 6.20 -1.60
CA LEU A 78 9.54 5.19 -2.34
C LEU A 78 8.83 5.84 -3.55
N GLU A 79 9.33 5.56 -4.74
CA GLU A 79 8.82 6.09 -6.01
C GLU A 79 7.86 5.13 -6.71
N GLU A 80 8.12 3.81 -6.60
CA GLU A 80 7.38 2.76 -7.30
C GLU A 80 6.80 1.74 -6.33
N LEU A 81 5.50 1.51 -6.40
CA LEU A 81 4.76 0.55 -5.61
C LEU A 81 3.97 -0.38 -6.52
N GLN A 82 4.30 -1.68 -6.50
CA GLN A 82 3.51 -2.72 -7.14
C GLN A 82 2.76 -3.52 -6.08
N LEU A 83 1.45 -3.44 -6.09
CA LEU A 83 0.56 -4.19 -5.22
C LEU A 83 0.13 -5.50 -5.88
N GLY A 84 0.34 -6.62 -5.20
CA GLY A 84 -0.11 -7.93 -5.66
C GLY A 84 -1.64 -8.06 -5.69
N THR A 85 -2.13 -8.86 -6.62
CA THR A 85 -3.57 -9.06 -6.87
C THR A 85 -4.29 -9.90 -5.80
N GLY A 86 -3.57 -10.39 -4.79
CA GLY A 86 -4.17 -11.08 -3.64
C GLY A 86 -4.56 -10.17 -2.47
N ILE A 87 -4.16 -8.90 -2.49
CA ILE A 87 -4.39 -7.97 -1.39
C ILE A 87 -5.89 -7.68 -1.27
N LYS A 88 -6.42 -7.91 -0.07
CA LYS A 88 -7.82 -7.65 0.32
C LYS A 88 -7.96 -6.40 1.16
N LYS A 89 -6.92 -6.06 1.92
CA LYS A 89 -6.94 -4.96 2.87
C LYS A 89 -5.62 -4.22 2.92
N ILE A 90 -5.71 -2.89 2.86
CA ILE A 90 -4.64 -1.96 3.18
C ILE A 90 -5.03 -1.30 4.50
N GLU A 91 -4.26 -1.54 5.56
CA GLU A 91 -4.60 -1.05 6.89
C GLU A 91 -4.19 0.42 7.07
N LYS A 92 -4.56 0.98 8.23
CA LYS A 92 -4.33 2.40 8.49
C LYS A 92 -2.84 2.73 8.48
N TYR A 93 -2.51 3.91 7.96
CA TYR A 93 -1.15 4.45 7.84
C TYR A 93 -0.18 3.57 7.03
N ALA A 94 -0.67 2.59 6.26
CA ALA A 94 0.20 1.60 5.62
C ALA A 94 1.30 2.21 4.75
N PHE A 95 1.01 3.30 4.03
CA PHE A 95 1.92 4.06 3.17
C PHE A 95 1.94 5.55 3.51
N ASP A 96 1.65 5.89 4.78
CA ASP A 96 1.72 7.25 5.26
C ASP A 96 3.09 7.86 5.00
N SER A 97 3.13 9.11 4.51
CA SER A 97 4.35 9.86 4.24
C SER A 97 5.33 9.21 3.24
N CYS A 98 4.81 8.41 2.28
CA CYS A 98 5.55 7.99 1.10
C CYS A 98 5.59 9.15 0.10
N SER A 99 6.33 10.22 0.42
CA SER A 99 6.24 11.52 -0.25
C SER A 99 6.69 11.53 -1.72
N SER A 100 7.55 10.59 -2.13
CA SER A 100 8.02 10.46 -3.52
C SER A 100 7.18 9.52 -4.39
N LEU A 101 6.11 8.91 -3.84
CA LEU A 101 5.27 7.98 -4.57
C LEU A 101 4.43 8.71 -5.64
N LYS A 102 4.61 8.35 -6.92
CA LYS A 102 4.04 9.07 -8.06
C LYS A 102 2.71 8.49 -8.54
N SER A 103 2.59 7.17 -8.49
CA SER A 103 1.40 6.48 -8.96
C SER A 103 1.09 5.27 -8.10
N VAL A 104 -0.19 4.98 -7.95
CA VAL A 104 -0.69 3.79 -7.26
C VAL A 104 -1.84 3.19 -8.05
N GLU A 105 -1.74 1.89 -8.34
CA GLU A 105 -2.84 1.07 -8.81
C GLU A 105 -3.29 0.15 -7.67
N ILE A 106 -4.49 0.37 -7.15
CA ILE A 106 -5.08 -0.48 -6.10
C ILE A 106 -5.86 -1.60 -6.78
N PRO A 107 -5.46 -2.88 -6.56
CA PRO A 107 -6.10 -4.03 -7.20
C PRO A 107 -7.60 -4.15 -6.89
N SER A 108 -8.34 -4.77 -7.83
CA SER A 108 -9.78 -5.01 -7.67
C SER A 108 -10.14 -5.98 -6.54
N THR A 109 -9.18 -6.66 -5.96
CA THR A 109 -9.34 -7.54 -4.79
C THR A 109 -9.37 -6.79 -3.47
N VAL A 110 -8.90 -5.52 -3.46
CA VAL A 110 -8.89 -4.69 -2.24
C VAL A 110 -10.32 -4.24 -1.93
N GLU A 111 -10.81 -4.58 -0.75
CA GLU A 111 -12.15 -4.23 -0.29
C GLU A 111 -12.18 -2.91 0.50
N SER A 112 -11.07 -2.58 1.18
CA SER A 112 -10.99 -1.37 1.99
C SER A 112 -9.60 -0.74 2.00
N VAL A 113 -9.57 0.59 1.96
CA VAL A 113 -8.39 1.43 2.20
C VAL A 113 -8.57 2.10 3.55
N GLY A 114 -7.64 1.82 4.46
CA GLY A 114 -7.70 2.23 5.86
C GLY A 114 -7.48 3.73 6.08
N GLU A 115 -7.72 4.15 7.32
CA GLU A 115 -7.51 5.53 7.77
C GLU A 115 -6.07 5.97 7.48
N GLU A 116 -5.92 7.13 6.82
CA GLU A 116 -4.64 7.76 6.49
C GLU A 116 -3.63 6.82 5.78
N ALA A 117 -4.13 5.81 5.04
CA ALA A 117 -3.28 4.78 4.43
C ALA A 117 -2.25 5.34 3.45
N PHE A 118 -2.57 6.43 2.72
CA PHE A 118 -1.69 7.16 1.81
C PHE A 118 -1.63 8.65 2.17
N TYR A 119 -1.78 8.97 3.47
CA TYR A 119 -1.66 10.34 3.95
C TYR A 119 -0.30 10.92 3.59
N TYR A 120 -0.26 12.20 3.17
CA TYR A 120 0.98 12.93 2.84
C TYR A 120 1.84 12.29 1.75
N CYS A 121 1.24 11.56 0.79
CA CYS A 121 1.89 11.13 -0.45
C CYS A 121 1.92 12.31 -1.44
N THR A 122 2.77 13.30 -1.20
CA THR A 122 2.71 14.64 -1.82
C THR A 122 2.98 14.64 -3.32
N GLU A 123 3.74 13.67 -3.85
CA GLU A 123 4.02 13.53 -5.28
C GLU A 123 3.05 12.58 -5.99
N LEU A 124 2.03 12.06 -5.31
CA LEU A 124 1.05 11.17 -5.94
C LEU A 124 0.20 11.92 -6.96
N GLU A 125 0.41 11.64 -8.24
CA GLU A 125 -0.29 12.25 -9.38
C GLU A 125 -1.40 11.34 -9.92
N GLU A 126 -1.16 10.04 -9.94
CA GLU A 126 -2.04 9.03 -10.53
C GLU A 126 -2.51 8.01 -9.50
N LEU A 127 -3.82 7.90 -9.34
CA LEU A 127 -4.46 6.90 -8.48
C LEU A 127 -5.53 6.16 -9.29
N GLN A 128 -5.35 4.85 -9.43
CA GLN A 128 -6.34 3.95 -10.00
C GLN A 128 -6.95 3.10 -8.89
N LEU A 129 -8.25 3.15 -8.75
CA LEU A 129 -9.02 2.40 -7.76
C LEU A 129 -9.68 1.19 -8.41
N GLY A 130 -9.35 0.00 -7.93
CA GLY A 130 -9.98 -1.23 -8.42
C GLY A 130 -11.46 -1.34 -8.06
N ALA A 131 -12.23 -2.02 -8.91
CA ALA A 131 -13.69 -2.14 -8.79
C ALA A 131 -14.17 -2.93 -7.54
N GLY A 132 -13.28 -3.54 -6.78
CA GLY A 132 -13.64 -4.25 -5.54
C GLY A 132 -13.73 -3.37 -4.30
N ILE A 133 -13.28 -2.12 -4.39
CA ILE A 133 -13.26 -1.22 -3.22
C ILE A 133 -14.67 -0.85 -2.81
N LYS A 134 -14.98 -1.15 -1.54
CA LYS A 134 -16.26 -0.83 -0.88
C LYS A 134 -16.13 0.35 0.08
N LYS A 135 -14.94 0.54 0.66
CA LYS A 135 -14.74 1.55 1.70
C LYS A 135 -13.41 2.27 1.56
N ILE A 136 -13.44 3.60 1.62
CA ILE A 136 -12.27 4.46 1.76
C ILE A 136 -12.44 5.26 3.05
N GLU A 137 -11.51 5.04 3.99
CA GLU A 137 -11.61 5.59 5.34
C GLU A 137 -11.07 7.03 5.42
N LYS A 138 -11.18 7.61 6.62
CA LYS A 138 -10.82 8.97 6.93
C LYS A 138 -9.36 9.26 6.54
N GLY A 139 -9.14 10.39 5.84
CA GLY A 139 -7.81 10.87 5.47
C GLY A 139 -7.00 9.95 4.55
N ALA A 140 -7.62 8.90 3.97
CA ALA A 140 -6.88 7.85 3.25
C ALA A 140 -5.93 8.38 2.17
N PHE A 141 -6.28 9.48 1.50
CA PHE A 141 -5.48 10.17 0.48
C PHE A 141 -5.40 11.68 0.75
N ARG A 142 -5.50 12.07 2.01
CA ARG A 142 -5.39 13.47 2.41
C ARG A 142 -3.94 13.95 2.30
N ASP A 143 -3.76 15.22 1.97
CA ASP A 143 -2.46 15.87 1.72
C ASP A 143 -1.65 15.21 0.57
N CYS A 144 -2.33 14.54 -0.38
CA CYS A 144 -1.78 14.12 -1.66
C CYS A 144 -1.81 15.32 -2.63
N SER A 145 -0.96 16.30 -2.40
CA SER A 145 -1.06 17.64 -3.01
C SER A 145 -0.88 17.68 -4.54
N SER A 146 -0.33 16.62 -5.15
CA SER A 146 -0.22 16.48 -6.61
C SER A 146 -1.43 15.80 -7.26
N LEU A 147 -2.30 15.16 -6.48
CA LEU A 147 -3.47 14.44 -6.98
C LEU A 147 -4.56 15.44 -7.40
N ARG A 148 -5.04 15.31 -8.65
CA ARG A 148 -6.00 16.27 -9.22
C ARG A 148 -7.37 15.65 -9.48
N ARG A 149 -7.41 14.40 -9.87
CA ARG A 149 -8.63 13.71 -10.27
C ARG A 149 -8.57 12.24 -9.89
N VAL A 150 -9.68 11.71 -9.41
CA VAL A 150 -9.85 10.29 -9.09
C VAL A 150 -11.18 9.81 -9.62
N VAL A 151 -11.17 8.65 -10.29
CA VAL A 151 -12.39 7.95 -10.67
C VAL A 151 -12.75 6.97 -9.56
N LEU A 152 -13.92 7.19 -8.97
CA LEU A 152 -14.45 6.33 -7.91
C LEU A 152 -15.23 5.17 -8.54
N PRO A 153 -14.99 3.91 -8.14
CA PRO A 153 -15.76 2.78 -8.65
C PRO A 153 -17.21 2.86 -8.17
N SER A 154 -18.15 2.48 -9.04
CA SER A 154 -19.59 2.44 -8.71
C SER A 154 -19.94 1.48 -7.56
N THR A 155 -19.03 0.56 -7.24
CA THR A 155 -19.13 -0.38 -6.11
C THR A 155 -18.84 0.24 -4.76
N LEU A 156 -18.38 1.49 -4.70
CA LEU A 156 -18.00 2.16 -3.45
C LEU A 156 -19.24 2.42 -2.59
N GLU A 157 -19.28 1.81 -1.40
CA GLU A 157 -20.39 1.90 -0.46
C GLU A 157 -20.19 3.02 0.58
N ALA A 158 -18.94 3.30 0.94
CA ALA A 158 -18.59 4.27 1.96
C ALA A 158 -17.32 5.05 1.61
N LEU A 159 -17.46 6.37 1.52
CA LEU A 159 -16.39 7.34 1.34
C LEU A 159 -16.38 8.31 2.52
N ALA A 160 -15.30 8.36 3.28
CA ALA A 160 -15.14 9.34 4.33
C ALA A 160 -15.00 10.75 3.72
N ARG A 161 -15.59 11.75 4.38
CA ARG A 161 -15.69 13.13 3.88
C ARG A 161 -14.33 13.78 3.59
N ASP A 162 -13.32 13.41 4.37
CA ASP A 162 -11.96 13.93 4.32
C ASP A 162 -10.96 12.89 3.77
N ALA A 163 -11.46 11.89 3.03
CA ALA A 163 -10.62 10.87 2.41
C ALA A 163 -9.67 11.46 1.35
N PHE A 164 -10.07 12.53 0.71
CA PHE A 164 -9.32 13.31 -0.29
C PHE A 164 -9.34 14.79 0.08
N ASP A 165 -8.39 15.55 -0.46
CA ASP A 165 -8.41 17.00 -0.36
C ASP A 165 -9.58 17.58 -1.20
N GLU A 166 -10.12 18.72 -0.76
CA GLU A 166 -11.23 19.41 -1.46
C GLU A 166 -10.88 19.82 -2.90
N SER A 167 -9.62 19.91 -3.23
CA SER A 167 -9.11 20.25 -4.56
C SER A 167 -9.16 19.11 -5.57
N VAL A 168 -9.41 17.87 -5.11
CA VAL A 168 -9.44 16.68 -5.97
C VAL A 168 -10.81 16.56 -6.65
N ASP A 169 -10.81 16.48 -7.98
CA ASP A 169 -12.00 16.20 -8.78
C ASP A 169 -12.38 14.71 -8.66
N LEU A 170 -13.47 14.42 -7.94
CA LEU A 170 -13.98 13.06 -7.76
C LEU A 170 -15.09 12.78 -8.78
N VAL A 171 -14.87 11.79 -9.63
CA VAL A 171 -15.82 11.37 -10.67
C VAL A 171 -16.24 9.93 -10.39
N VAL A 172 -17.53 9.66 -10.41
CA VAL A 172 -18.04 8.28 -10.29
C VAL A 172 -18.02 7.63 -11.67
N ASP A 173 -17.49 6.40 -11.74
CA ASP A 173 -17.55 5.59 -12.96
C ASP A 173 -18.94 4.95 -13.09
N ASP A 174 -19.72 5.47 -14.02
CA ASP A 174 -21.09 4.96 -14.29
C ASP A 174 -21.09 3.76 -15.27
N ASP A 175 -19.90 3.40 -15.84
CA ASP A 175 -19.78 2.42 -16.93
C ASP A 175 -19.18 1.07 -16.52
N MET A 176 -18.89 0.81 -15.24
CA MET A 176 -18.37 -0.48 -14.76
C MET A 176 -19.41 -1.37 -14.07
#